data_e8720d804b7a1257e9b317af0de24a9f
#
_entry.id   e8720d804b7a1257e9b317af0de24a9f
#
_cell.length_a   1.000
_cell.length_b   1.000
_cell.length_c   1.000
_cell.angle_alpha   90.00
_cell.angle_beta   90.00
_cell.angle_gamma   90.00
#
_symmetry.space_group_name_H-M   'P 1'
#
loop_
_entity.id
_entity.type
_entity.pdbx_description
1 polymer ?
#
loop_
_entity_poly.entity_id
_entity_poly.type
_entity_poly.pdbx_seq_one_letter_code
_entity_poly.pdbx_strand_id
1 'polypeptide(L)'
;MEKYFQKKFECMPLKELKKLQDEKLVAQVKHVWNNVAYYRKKMEKKGLTPDDIKSRDDLHKLPFLSKADLRECYPYGLLGAPLEKCVRIQSTSGTTGKRVVAFYTKEDLDLWSDCTARALVAAGASKKSVVQVSYGYGLFTGGPGLNDGSHKVGCLTVPTSSGNTDRQIMFIRDLEASIICCTPSYAAYLGERMKEMGLSPEDIPLKAGIFGAEAWSEEMRHDIEQTMGIKAYDIYGLTELSGPGVAFECSEQKGMHVNEDHFIPEIIDPETGEVLPDDTEGELVFTSLDKEAFPLLRYRTRDICSLTRKKCSCGRTLIRMAKPKGRTDDMLIIRGVNVFPSQIETVLLNNGYAANYQIIVGRVNNTDTLDVHVEMTPEMFTDNLGEIEARQKKLVAGLQSMLGIKAKVTLVAPKSIQRSEGKAVRVIDNRKI
;
A
#
# COMPACT_ATOMS: atom_id res chain seq x y z
N MET A 1 3.35 1.81 -27.35
CA MET A 1 3.32 2.39 -25.99
C MET A 1 4.72 2.27 -25.39
N GLU A 2 5.20 3.32 -24.75
CA GLU A 2 6.45 3.26 -24.00
C GLU A 2 6.29 2.29 -22.83
N LYS A 3 7.24 1.37 -22.70
CA LYS A 3 7.20 0.31 -21.67
C LYS A 3 7.81 0.79 -20.35
N TYR A 4 8.63 1.83 -20.40
CA TYR A 4 9.39 2.38 -19.28
C TYR A 4 9.33 3.90 -19.32
N PHE A 5 9.22 4.53 -18.16
CA PHE A 5 9.36 5.99 -18.03
C PHE A 5 10.82 6.40 -18.01
N GLN A 6 11.63 5.65 -17.23
CA GLN A 6 13.07 5.88 -17.08
C GLN A 6 13.83 4.57 -17.26
N LYS A 7 13.89 4.05 -18.50
CA LYS A 7 14.53 2.78 -18.84
C LYS A 7 15.92 2.60 -18.23
N LYS A 8 16.72 3.70 -18.19
CA LYS A 8 18.06 3.68 -17.59
C LYS A 8 18.07 3.16 -16.15
N PHE A 9 17.10 3.55 -15.34
CA PHE A 9 17.00 3.14 -13.94
C PHE A 9 16.19 1.85 -13.78
N GLU A 10 15.06 1.74 -14.47
CA GLU A 10 14.17 0.59 -14.38
C GLU A 10 14.77 -0.72 -14.91
N CYS A 11 15.75 -0.64 -15.82
CA CYS A 11 16.45 -1.78 -16.42
C CYS A 11 17.96 -1.73 -16.18
N MET A 12 18.41 -1.03 -15.13
CA MET A 12 19.83 -0.89 -14.80
C MET A 12 20.45 -2.26 -14.45
N PRO A 13 21.62 -2.62 -15.00
CA PRO A 13 22.33 -3.82 -14.60
C PRO A 13 22.59 -3.86 -13.09
N LEU A 14 22.40 -5.01 -12.46
CA LEU A 14 22.49 -5.15 -11.00
C LEU A 14 23.82 -4.64 -10.43
N LYS A 15 24.93 -4.82 -11.14
CA LYS A 15 26.25 -4.32 -10.73
C LYS A 15 26.29 -2.79 -10.65
N GLU A 16 25.68 -2.12 -11.64
CA GLU A 16 25.61 -0.65 -11.68
C GLU A 16 24.65 -0.12 -10.62
N LEU A 17 23.50 -0.78 -10.44
CA LEU A 17 22.53 -0.45 -9.40
C LEU A 17 23.16 -0.55 -8.01
N LYS A 18 23.91 -1.62 -7.75
CA LYS A 18 24.62 -1.81 -6.50
C LYS A 18 25.61 -0.68 -6.20
N LYS A 19 26.39 -0.29 -7.20
CA LYS A 19 27.33 0.83 -7.08
C LYS A 19 26.59 2.14 -6.80
N LEU A 20 25.52 2.43 -7.53
CA LEU A 20 24.70 3.62 -7.29
C LEU A 20 24.12 3.66 -5.87
N GLN A 21 23.62 2.53 -5.39
CA GLN A 21 23.09 2.40 -4.03
C GLN A 21 24.17 2.62 -2.97
N ASP A 22 25.37 2.10 -3.16
CA ASP A 22 26.50 2.27 -2.23
C ASP A 22 26.89 3.76 -2.14
N GLU A 23 27.03 4.44 -3.28
CA GLU A 23 27.37 5.87 -3.34
C GLU A 23 26.29 6.73 -2.65
N LYS A 24 25.02 6.47 -2.96
CA LYS A 24 23.90 7.21 -2.36
C LYS A 24 23.73 6.91 -0.86
N LEU A 25 23.90 5.67 -0.43
CA LEU A 25 23.81 5.29 0.99
C LEU A 25 24.85 6.01 1.83
N VAL A 26 26.10 6.02 1.39
CA VAL A 26 27.20 6.72 2.10
C VAL A 26 26.88 8.22 2.20
N ALA A 27 26.41 8.83 1.12
CA ALA A 27 26.01 10.24 1.12
C ALA A 27 24.82 10.49 2.08
N GLN A 28 23.82 9.63 2.07
CA GLN A 28 22.62 9.75 2.90
C GLN A 28 22.94 9.57 4.39
N VAL A 29 23.81 8.64 4.74
CA VAL A 29 24.26 8.46 6.13
C VAL A 29 24.99 9.70 6.64
N LYS A 30 25.87 10.30 5.84
CA LYS A 30 26.52 11.57 6.17
C LYS A 30 25.51 12.71 6.29
N HIS A 31 24.53 12.76 5.40
CA HIS A 31 23.45 13.75 5.44
C HIS A 31 22.67 13.69 6.77
N VAL A 32 22.18 12.50 7.15
CA VAL A 32 21.41 12.36 8.40
C VAL A 32 22.26 12.60 9.64
N TRP A 33 23.52 12.20 9.63
CA TRP A 33 24.44 12.46 10.73
C TRP A 33 24.63 13.96 10.98
N ASN A 34 24.81 14.72 9.91
CA ASN A 34 25.08 16.16 10.00
C ASN A 34 23.82 16.96 10.37
N ASN A 35 22.66 16.56 9.87
CA ASN A 35 21.46 17.39 9.92
C ASN A 35 20.39 16.89 10.89
N VAL A 36 20.40 15.60 11.30
CA VAL A 36 19.35 15.02 12.15
C VAL A 36 19.94 14.51 13.46
N ALA A 37 19.85 15.32 14.51
CA ALA A 37 20.43 14.99 15.83
C ALA A 37 19.91 13.64 16.40
N TYR A 38 18.68 13.26 16.09
CA TYR A 38 18.11 11.99 16.54
C TYR A 38 18.87 10.77 15.98
N TYR A 39 19.20 10.77 14.68
CA TYR A 39 20.01 9.71 14.07
C TYR A 39 21.42 9.68 14.64
N ARG A 40 22.06 10.85 14.79
CA ARG A 40 23.39 10.93 15.37
C ARG A 40 23.45 10.27 16.73
N LYS A 41 22.53 10.62 17.64
CA LYS A 41 22.44 10.02 18.98
C LYS A 41 22.22 8.49 18.93
N LYS A 42 21.36 8.00 18.00
CA LYS A 42 21.13 6.56 17.84
C LYS A 42 22.38 5.82 17.34
N MET A 43 23.13 6.42 16.43
CA MET A 43 24.38 5.85 15.90
C MET A 43 25.49 5.88 16.96
N GLU A 44 25.69 7.02 17.65
CA GLU A 44 26.65 7.18 18.75
C GLU A 44 26.40 6.14 19.86
N LYS A 45 25.14 5.90 20.23
CA LYS A 45 24.78 4.86 21.21
C LYS A 45 25.21 3.45 20.80
N LYS A 46 25.37 3.19 19.48
CA LYS A 46 25.91 1.94 18.92
C LYS A 46 27.43 2.01 18.67
N GLY A 47 28.08 3.12 18.99
CA GLY A 47 29.50 3.33 18.70
C GLY A 47 29.80 3.50 17.19
N LEU A 48 28.82 3.94 16.41
CA LEU A 48 28.93 4.11 14.97
C LEU A 48 29.15 5.57 14.58
N THR A 49 29.93 5.77 13.55
CA THR A 49 30.14 7.02 12.82
C THR A 49 29.75 6.84 11.35
N PRO A 50 29.60 7.88 10.54
CA PRO A 50 29.34 7.74 9.11
C PRO A 50 30.41 6.93 8.37
N ASP A 51 31.67 6.93 8.84
CA ASP A 51 32.76 6.23 8.18
C ASP A 51 32.72 4.71 8.36
N ASP A 52 31.89 4.21 9.25
CA ASP A 52 31.63 2.77 9.44
C ASP A 52 30.70 2.20 8.38
N ILE A 53 30.04 3.05 7.59
CA ILE A 53 29.11 2.65 6.52
C ILE A 53 29.74 3.02 5.17
N LYS A 54 30.28 2.00 4.50
CA LYS A 54 31.00 2.16 3.22
C LYS A 54 30.21 1.63 2.03
N SER A 55 29.28 0.74 2.27
CA SER A 55 28.45 0.12 1.25
C SER A 55 27.12 -0.40 1.85
N ARG A 56 26.25 -0.94 1.02
CA ARG A 56 25.00 -1.63 1.46
C ARG A 56 25.29 -2.82 2.38
N ASP A 57 26.45 -3.45 2.25
CA ASP A 57 26.81 -4.60 3.09
C ASP A 57 26.95 -4.19 4.57
N ASP A 58 27.19 -2.90 4.84
CA ASP A 58 27.24 -2.32 6.17
C ASP A 58 25.88 -1.84 6.70
N LEU A 59 24.83 -1.90 5.88
CA LEU A 59 23.51 -1.36 6.23
C LEU A 59 22.95 -1.98 7.52
N HIS A 60 23.20 -3.26 7.76
CA HIS A 60 22.78 -3.99 8.94
C HIS A 60 23.34 -3.42 10.26
N LYS A 61 24.45 -2.68 10.23
CA LYS A 61 25.03 -2.01 11.40
C LYS A 61 24.16 -0.87 11.91
N LEU A 62 23.46 -0.16 10.99
CA LEU A 62 22.61 0.98 11.33
C LEU A 62 21.46 0.58 12.25
N PRO A 63 21.08 1.45 13.20
CA PRO A 63 19.90 1.21 14.03
C PRO A 63 18.62 1.25 13.22
N PHE A 64 17.66 0.42 13.62
CA PHE A 64 16.30 0.52 13.10
C PHE A 64 15.62 1.81 13.54
N LEU A 65 14.70 2.27 12.68
CA LEU A 65 13.74 3.30 12.98
C LEU A 65 12.34 2.68 12.95
N SER A 66 11.49 3.09 13.88
CA SER A 66 10.12 2.62 14.01
C SER A 66 9.12 3.77 13.97
N LYS A 67 7.85 3.46 13.84
CA LYS A 67 6.77 4.47 13.90
C LYS A 67 6.72 5.19 15.26
N ALA A 68 7.15 4.53 16.34
CA ALA A 68 7.28 5.14 17.66
C ALA A 68 8.34 6.24 17.66
N ASP A 69 9.51 5.99 17.05
CA ASP A 69 10.56 7.00 16.89
C ASP A 69 10.06 8.23 16.11
N LEU A 70 9.27 8.01 15.04
CA LEU A 70 8.72 9.12 14.25
C LEU A 70 7.74 9.98 15.06
N ARG A 71 6.95 9.34 15.93
CA ARG A 71 6.02 10.04 16.84
C ARG A 71 6.73 10.80 17.97
N GLU A 72 7.81 10.24 18.49
CA GLU A 72 8.66 10.88 19.48
C GLU A 72 9.30 12.15 18.90
N CYS A 73 9.75 12.07 17.65
CA CYS A 73 10.39 13.18 16.93
C CYS A 73 9.40 14.20 16.35
N TYR A 74 8.09 14.07 16.57
CA TYR A 74 7.10 15.02 16.03
C TYR A 74 7.28 16.43 16.60
N PRO A 75 7.17 17.50 15.78
CA PRO A 75 7.02 17.48 14.33
C PRO A 75 8.34 17.52 13.55
N TYR A 76 9.42 18.10 14.10
CA TYR A 76 10.63 18.47 13.36
C TYR A 76 11.87 17.64 13.71
N GLY A 77 11.78 16.72 14.65
CA GLY A 77 12.96 15.99 15.16
C GLY A 77 13.67 15.11 14.14
N LEU A 78 13.05 14.79 13.01
CA LEU A 78 13.65 14.07 11.89
C LEU A 78 13.84 14.94 10.64
N LEU A 79 13.66 16.28 10.76
CA LEU A 79 13.85 17.17 9.64
C LEU A 79 15.34 17.23 9.27
N GLY A 80 15.67 16.84 8.05
CA GLY A 80 17.03 16.78 7.50
C GLY A 80 17.42 18.00 6.69
N ALA A 81 16.50 18.90 6.39
CA ALA A 81 16.73 20.12 5.62
C ALA A 81 16.23 21.35 6.38
N PRO A 82 16.74 22.56 6.11
CA PRO A 82 16.16 23.80 6.62
C PRO A 82 14.69 23.93 6.24
N LEU A 83 13.86 24.43 7.16
CA LEU A 83 12.40 24.49 6.94
C LEU A 83 12.02 25.34 5.73
N GLU A 84 12.80 26.39 5.44
CA GLU A 84 12.61 27.27 4.26
C GLU A 84 12.85 26.59 2.92
N LYS A 85 13.52 25.44 2.89
CA LYS A 85 13.65 24.60 1.70
C LYS A 85 12.47 23.64 1.50
N CYS A 86 11.69 23.41 2.57
CA CYS A 86 10.56 22.52 2.51
C CYS A 86 9.35 23.22 1.85
N VAL A 87 8.81 22.62 0.82
CA VAL A 87 7.71 23.20 0.02
C VAL A 87 6.38 22.47 0.23
N ARG A 88 6.41 21.29 0.90
CA ARG A 88 5.20 20.50 1.16
C ARG A 88 5.33 19.70 2.45
N ILE A 89 4.20 19.49 3.11
CA ILE A 89 4.03 18.58 4.24
C ILE A 89 2.95 17.59 3.88
N GLN A 90 3.17 16.32 4.21
CA GLN A 90 2.17 15.25 4.18
C GLN A 90 2.06 14.60 5.56
N SER A 91 0.96 13.95 5.86
CA SER A 91 0.73 13.35 7.17
C SER A 91 -0.08 12.07 7.07
N THR A 92 0.20 11.15 8.00
CA THR A 92 -0.63 9.95 8.20
C THR A 92 -2.01 10.32 8.77
N SER A 93 -2.98 9.42 8.65
CA SER A 93 -4.36 9.63 9.17
C SER A 93 -4.41 9.85 10.69
N GLY A 94 -3.45 9.31 11.45
CA GLY A 94 -3.36 9.51 12.90
C GLY A 94 -4.45 8.82 13.72
N THR A 95 -5.06 7.76 13.21
CA THR A 95 -6.15 7.01 13.87
C THR A 95 -5.76 6.42 15.23
N THR A 96 -4.47 6.24 15.50
CA THR A 96 -3.94 5.61 16.72
C THR A 96 -3.07 6.54 17.58
N GLY A 97 -3.31 7.87 17.54
CA GLY A 97 -2.55 8.84 18.33
C GLY A 97 -1.89 9.96 17.52
N LYS A 98 -0.70 10.45 17.93
CA LYS A 98 0.01 11.52 17.20
C LYS A 98 0.27 11.11 15.76
N ARG A 99 -0.07 12.01 14.82
CA ARG A 99 0.21 11.85 13.40
C ARG A 99 1.72 11.84 13.17
N VAL A 100 2.15 11.14 12.12
CA VAL A 100 3.48 11.34 11.56
C VAL A 100 3.36 12.38 10.46
N VAL A 101 4.27 13.34 10.44
CA VAL A 101 4.41 14.34 9.37
C VAL A 101 5.69 14.07 8.61
N ALA A 102 5.61 14.14 7.30
CA ALA A 102 6.73 14.02 6.38
C ALA A 102 6.88 15.34 5.60
N PHE A 103 8.12 15.79 5.50
CA PHE A 103 8.49 17.04 4.82
C PHE A 103 9.12 16.72 3.46
N TYR A 104 8.95 17.63 2.53
CA TYR A 104 9.47 17.47 1.17
C TYR A 104 10.09 18.78 0.69
N THR A 105 11.32 18.70 0.20
CA THR A 105 11.92 19.74 -0.63
C THR A 105 11.35 19.65 -2.05
N LYS A 106 11.75 20.54 -2.91
CA LYS A 106 11.38 20.49 -4.33
C LYS A 106 11.98 19.25 -5.00
N GLU A 107 13.20 18.91 -4.64
CA GLU A 107 13.94 17.75 -5.12
C GLU A 107 13.26 16.44 -4.65
N ASP A 108 12.81 16.37 -3.39
CA ASP A 108 12.04 15.25 -2.88
C ASP A 108 10.74 15.04 -3.66
N LEU A 109 10.04 16.12 -4.03
CA LEU A 109 8.82 16.03 -4.84
C LEU A 109 9.09 15.58 -6.27
N ASP A 110 10.21 16.01 -6.85
CA ASP A 110 10.62 15.61 -8.20
C ASP A 110 10.92 14.10 -8.26
N LEU A 111 11.70 13.61 -7.29
CA LEU A 111 11.96 12.19 -7.09
C LEU A 111 10.66 11.39 -6.92
N TRP A 112 9.76 11.84 -6.06
CA TRP A 112 8.49 11.16 -5.84
C TRP A 112 7.64 11.12 -7.10
N SER A 113 7.61 12.22 -7.86
CA SER A 113 6.93 12.28 -9.16
C SER A 113 7.52 11.28 -10.16
N ASP A 114 8.83 11.06 -10.17
CA ASP A 114 9.46 10.02 -11.00
C ASP A 114 8.98 8.62 -10.63
N CYS A 115 8.92 8.30 -9.34
CA CYS A 115 8.45 7.00 -8.86
C CYS A 115 7.02 6.71 -9.29
N THR A 116 6.12 7.69 -9.15
CA THR A 116 4.71 7.52 -9.54
C THR A 116 4.51 7.57 -11.05
N ALA A 117 5.32 8.33 -11.79
CA ALA A 117 5.33 8.31 -13.26
C ALA A 117 5.74 6.93 -13.81
N ARG A 118 6.73 6.25 -13.20
CA ARG A 118 7.10 4.87 -13.55
C ARG A 118 5.93 3.90 -13.36
N ALA A 119 5.17 4.03 -12.27
CA ALA A 119 3.98 3.23 -12.01
C ALA A 119 2.90 3.46 -13.08
N LEU A 120 2.61 4.73 -13.39
CA LEU A 120 1.63 5.09 -14.42
C LEU A 120 2.00 4.56 -15.80
N VAL A 121 3.27 4.72 -16.22
CA VAL A 121 3.74 4.20 -17.52
C VAL A 121 3.75 2.68 -17.54
N ALA A 122 4.07 2.01 -16.43
CA ALA A 122 3.99 0.55 -16.31
C ALA A 122 2.56 0.03 -16.47
N ALA A 123 1.55 0.82 -16.05
CA ALA A 123 0.12 0.55 -16.25
C ALA A 123 -0.40 0.99 -17.64
N GLY A 124 0.46 1.51 -18.49
CA GLY A 124 0.12 1.88 -19.87
C GLY A 124 -0.19 3.37 -20.10
N ALA A 125 0.08 4.24 -19.12
CA ALA A 125 -0.07 5.69 -19.29
C ALA A 125 0.87 6.26 -20.36
N SER A 126 0.41 7.28 -21.05
CA SER A 126 1.14 8.06 -22.03
C SER A 126 0.60 9.50 -22.07
N LYS A 127 1.24 10.37 -22.83
CA LYS A 127 0.77 11.75 -23.05
C LYS A 127 -0.66 11.85 -23.64
N LYS A 128 -1.21 10.74 -24.14
CA LYS A 128 -2.59 10.67 -24.67
C LYS A 128 -3.60 10.20 -23.61
N SER A 129 -3.13 9.84 -22.43
CA SER A 129 -3.98 9.28 -21.37
C SER A 129 -4.68 10.39 -20.58
N VAL A 130 -5.92 10.13 -20.23
CA VAL A 130 -6.66 10.88 -19.21
C VAL A 130 -6.61 10.04 -17.93
N VAL A 131 -6.04 10.58 -16.85
CA VAL A 131 -5.84 9.90 -15.57
C VAL A 131 -6.74 10.54 -14.52
N GLN A 132 -7.75 9.81 -14.07
CA GLN A 132 -8.59 10.25 -12.97
C GLN A 132 -7.99 9.84 -11.63
N VAL A 133 -7.69 10.81 -10.78
CA VAL A 133 -7.13 10.61 -9.45
C VAL A 133 -8.23 10.76 -8.41
N SER A 134 -8.73 9.61 -7.94
CA SER A 134 -9.84 9.49 -6.99
C SER A 134 -9.35 9.11 -5.58
N TYR A 135 -8.09 9.43 -5.26
CA TYR A 135 -7.54 9.41 -3.90
C TYR A 135 -7.81 10.73 -3.18
N GLY A 136 -7.92 10.69 -1.85
CA GLY A 136 -7.97 11.90 -1.04
C GLY A 136 -6.74 12.79 -1.24
N TYR A 137 -6.98 14.10 -1.28
CA TYR A 137 -5.96 15.14 -1.33
C TYR A 137 -5.70 15.73 0.08
N GLY A 138 -5.06 16.86 0.14
CA GLY A 138 -4.67 17.51 1.40
C GLY A 138 -3.43 16.85 2.00
N LEU A 139 -3.52 16.38 3.24
CA LEU A 139 -2.40 15.77 3.95
C LEU A 139 -2.12 14.32 3.54
N PHE A 140 -3.03 13.65 2.83
CA PHE A 140 -2.80 12.31 2.29
C PHE A 140 -1.87 12.34 1.07
N THR A 141 -1.07 11.28 0.93
CA THR A 141 -0.07 11.19 -0.15
C THR A 141 -0.62 10.64 -1.46
N GLY A 142 -1.74 9.88 -1.41
CA GLY A 142 -2.26 9.17 -2.58
C GLY A 142 -2.61 10.10 -3.73
N GLY A 143 -3.47 11.10 -3.47
CA GLY A 143 -3.87 12.10 -4.46
C GLY A 143 -2.70 12.90 -5.01
N PRO A 144 -1.96 13.64 -4.18
CA PRO A 144 -0.85 14.48 -4.64
C PRO A 144 0.23 13.70 -5.40
N GLY A 145 0.63 12.51 -4.91
CA GLY A 145 1.70 11.74 -5.54
C GLY A 145 1.35 11.26 -6.95
N LEU A 146 0.15 10.70 -7.13
CA LEU A 146 -0.28 10.23 -8.46
C LEU A 146 -0.62 11.39 -9.39
N ASN A 147 -1.11 12.51 -8.86
CA ASN A 147 -1.31 13.75 -9.61
C ASN A 147 0.03 14.27 -10.19
N ASP A 148 1.04 14.41 -9.34
CA ASP A 148 2.34 14.93 -9.76
C ASP A 148 3.03 13.98 -10.76
N GLY A 149 2.94 12.65 -10.55
CA GLY A 149 3.43 11.66 -11.51
C GLY A 149 2.69 11.69 -12.84
N SER A 150 1.37 11.89 -12.83
CA SER A 150 0.55 12.03 -14.04
C SER A 150 0.97 13.26 -14.86
N HIS A 151 1.20 14.40 -14.20
CA HIS A 151 1.74 15.59 -14.83
C HIS A 151 3.14 15.34 -15.41
N LYS A 152 4.00 14.60 -14.70
CA LYS A 152 5.37 14.29 -15.15
C LYS A 152 5.38 13.41 -16.39
N VAL A 153 4.44 12.47 -16.53
CA VAL A 153 4.21 11.71 -17.77
C VAL A 153 3.67 12.60 -18.90
N GLY A 154 3.00 13.69 -18.56
CA GLY A 154 2.31 14.59 -19.49
C GLY A 154 0.89 14.15 -19.82
N CYS A 155 0.24 13.39 -18.93
CA CYS A 155 -1.17 13.02 -19.05
C CYS A 155 -2.10 14.21 -18.74
N LEU A 156 -3.33 14.16 -19.26
CA LEU A 156 -4.41 14.99 -18.74
C LEU A 156 -4.88 14.40 -17.39
N THR A 157 -4.72 15.16 -16.31
CA THR A 157 -5.08 14.70 -14.97
C THR A 157 -6.43 15.26 -14.55
N VAL A 158 -7.32 14.39 -14.05
CA VAL A 158 -8.62 14.75 -13.48
C VAL A 158 -8.56 14.55 -11.96
N PRO A 159 -8.30 15.60 -11.16
CA PRO A 159 -8.05 15.50 -9.71
C PRO A 159 -9.40 15.52 -8.94
N THR A 160 -10.20 14.46 -9.07
CA THR A 160 -11.55 14.39 -8.50
C THR A 160 -11.58 14.25 -6.99
N SER A 161 -10.48 13.82 -6.36
CA SER A 161 -10.42 13.42 -4.95
C SER A 161 -11.33 12.22 -4.67
N SER A 162 -11.53 11.85 -3.41
CA SER A 162 -12.46 10.79 -3.01
C SER A 162 -13.89 11.33 -2.85
N GLY A 163 -14.87 10.45 -2.89
CA GLY A 163 -16.29 10.78 -2.65
C GLY A 163 -17.07 11.18 -3.90
N ASN A 164 -18.37 11.38 -3.70
CA ASN A 164 -19.34 11.72 -4.74
C ASN A 164 -19.28 10.74 -5.95
N THR A 165 -19.57 9.49 -5.68
CA THR A 165 -19.38 8.33 -6.58
C THR A 165 -20.05 8.51 -7.95
N ASP A 166 -21.27 9.04 -8.00
CA ASP A 166 -21.97 9.28 -9.27
C ASP A 166 -21.23 10.29 -10.16
N ARG A 167 -20.71 11.36 -9.54
CA ARG A 167 -19.88 12.34 -10.26
C ARG A 167 -18.54 11.75 -10.74
N GLN A 168 -17.96 10.82 -9.97
CA GLN A 168 -16.75 10.10 -10.39
C GLN A 168 -17.03 9.33 -11.68
N ILE A 169 -18.12 8.57 -11.73
CA ILE A 169 -18.53 7.78 -12.90
C ILE A 169 -18.85 8.69 -14.10
N MET A 170 -19.55 9.81 -13.85
CA MET A 170 -19.82 10.80 -14.88
C MET A 170 -18.51 11.32 -15.51
N PHE A 171 -17.54 11.74 -14.71
CA PHE A 171 -16.25 12.23 -15.23
C PHE A 171 -15.44 11.17 -15.95
N ILE A 172 -15.47 9.91 -15.49
CA ILE A 172 -14.82 8.79 -16.20
C ILE A 172 -15.36 8.74 -17.66
N ARG A 173 -16.66 8.86 -17.83
CA ARG A 173 -17.30 8.75 -19.16
C ARG A 173 -17.14 10.02 -19.98
N ASP A 174 -17.49 11.18 -19.43
CA ASP A 174 -17.52 12.46 -20.15
C ASP A 174 -16.15 12.94 -20.58
N LEU A 175 -15.10 12.64 -19.78
CA LEU A 175 -13.72 13.01 -20.05
C LEU A 175 -12.90 11.86 -20.66
N GLU A 176 -13.54 10.75 -20.98
CA GLU A 176 -12.91 9.55 -21.53
C GLU A 176 -11.66 9.10 -20.74
N ALA A 177 -11.78 9.08 -19.41
CA ALA A 177 -10.68 8.68 -18.54
C ALA A 177 -10.24 7.25 -18.88
N SER A 178 -8.95 7.09 -19.20
CA SER A 178 -8.37 5.80 -19.58
C SER A 178 -7.73 5.07 -18.39
N ILE A 179 -7.38 5.80 -17.32
CA ILE A 179 -6.78 5.25 -16.10
C ILE A 179 -7.46 5.86 -14.88
N ILE A 180 -7.75 5.02 -13.89
CA ILE A 180 -8.23 5.47 -12.57
C ILE A 180 -7.22 5.11 -11.49
N CYS A 181 -7.04 6.01 -10.51
CA CYS A 181 -6.21 5.80 -9.34
C CYS A 181 -7.05 5.98 -8.07
N CYS A 182 -7.25 4.91 -7.30
CA CYS A 182 -8.03 4.96 -6.05
C CYS A 182 -7.64 3.78 -5.14
N THR A 183 -8.28 3.66 -3.95
CA THR A 183 -8.16 2.45 -3.14
C THR A 183 -8.89 1.28 -3.80
N PRO A 184 -8.45 0.02 -3.60
CA PRO A 184 -9.15 -1.13 -4.16
C PRO A 184 -10.59 -1.27 -3.66
N SER A 185 -10.86 -0.97 -2.39
CA SER A 185 -12.24 -0.95 -1.85
C SER A 185 -13.12 0.07 -2.57
N TYR A 186 -12.57 1.24 -2.92
CA TYR A 186 -13.33 2.24 -3.66
C TYR A 186 -13.53 1.86 -5.11
N ALA A 187 -12.56 1.18 -5.73
CA ALA A 187 -12.72 0.61 -7.09
C ALA A 187 -13.85 -0.42 -7.14
N ALA A 188 -13.92 -1.34 -6.16
CA ALA A 188 -15.00 -2.31 -6.04
C ALA A 188 -16.36 -1.60 -5.87
N TYR A 189 -16.42 -0.56 -5.03
CA TYR A 189 -17.64 0.23 -4.85
C TYR A 189 -18.06 0.99 -6.12
N LEU A 190 -17.11 1.56 -6.85
CA LEU A 190 -17.38 2.17 -8.17
C LEU A 190 -17.98 1.14 -9.14
N GLY A 191 -17.41 -0.06 -9.20
CA GLY A 191 -17.92 -1.14 -10.04
C GLY A 191 -19.34 -1.57 -9.65
N GLU A 192 -19.61 -1.71 -8.35
CA GLU A 192 -20.97 -1.97 -7.82
C GLU A 192 -21.96 -0.88 -8.27
N ARG A 193 -21.55 0.40 -8.13
CA ARG A 193 -22.39 1.53 -8.52
C ARG A 193 -22.62 1.62 -10.03
N MET A 194 -21.60 1.31 -10.84
CA MET A 194 -21.74 1.24 -12.30
C MET A 194 -22.80 0.20 -12.70
N LYS A 195 -22.79 -1.00 -12.10
CA LYS A 195 -23.81 -2.01 -12.31
C LYS A 195 -25.22 -1.53 -11.94
N GLU A 196 -25.37 -0.83 -10.80
CA GLU A 196 -26.65 -0.25 -10.38
C GLU A 196 -27.18 0.80 -11.37
N MET A 197 -26.28 1.52 -12.03
CA MET A 197 -26.62 2.48 -13.09
C MET A 197 -26.91 1.83 -14.45
N GLY A 198 -26.83 0.48 -14.54
CA GLY A 198 -27.03 -0.28 -15.76
C GLY A 198 -25.87 -0.16 -16.76
N LEU A 199 -24.68 0.22 -16.29
CA LEU A 199 -23.48 0.34 -17.13
C LEU A 199 -22.75 -1.01 -17.19
N SER A 200 -22.34 -1.38 -18.39
CA SER A 200 -21.47 -2.53 -18.67
C SER A 200 -20.00 -2.09 -18.80
N PRO A 201 -19.03 -2.99 -18.75
CA PRO A 201 -17.61 -2.67 -18.99
C PRO A 201 -17.35 -1.95 -20.33
N GLU A 202 -18.16 -2.23 -21.36
CA GLU A 202 -18.06 -1.63 -22.69
C GLU A 202 -18.47 -0.15 -22.71
N ASP A 203 -19.30 0.28 -21.73
CA ASP A 203 -19.73 1.68 -21.58
C ASP A 203 -18.69 2.56 -20.89
N ILE A 204 -17.59 1.95 -20.41
CA ILE A 204 -16.57 2.58 -19.60
C ILE A 204 -15.25 2.67 -20.38
N PRO A 205 -14.67 3.87 -20.60
CA PRO A 205 -13.46 4.05 -21.38
C PRO A 205 -12.17 3.63 -20.66
N LEU A 206 -12.26 3.27 -19.36
CA LEU A 206 -11.12 2.84 -18.57
C LEU A 206 -10.43 1.60 -19.17
N LYS A 207 -9.11 1.58 -19.09
CA LYS A 207 -8.26 0.46 -19.52
C LYS A 207 -7.44 -0.10 -18.37
N ALA A 208 -7.10 0.74 -17.40
CA ALA A 208 -6.29 0.36 -16.26
C ALA A 208 -6.74 1.06 -14.98
N GLY A 209 -6.50 0.40 -13.86
CA GLY A 209 -6.60 0.98 -12.53
C GLY A 209 -5.30 0.82 -11.75
N ILE A 210 -4.89 1.82 -10.97
CA ILE A 210 -3.75 1.77 -10.07
C ILE A 210 -4.28 1.88 -8.65
N PHE A 211 -4.15 0.80 -7.90
CA PHE A 211 -4.78 0.63 -6.60
C PHE A 211 -3.76 0.39 -5.50
N GLY A 212 -4.01 0.90 -4.31
CA GLY A 212 -3.13 0.73 -3.15
C GLY A 212 -3.66 1.44 -1.91
N ALA A 213 -2.79 1.69 -0.94
CA ALA A 213 -3.07 2.25 0.37
C ALA A 213 -3.77 1.31 1.36
N GLU A 214 -4.22 0.14 0.91
CA GLU A 214 -4.77 -0.94 1.74
C GLU A 214 -4.39 -2.30 1.14
N ALA A 215 -4.37 -3.34 1.98
CA ALA A 215 -4.20 -4.71 1.51
C ALA A 215 -5.45 -5.16 0.77
N TRP A 216 -5.26 -5.91 -0.31
CA TRP A 216 -6.34 -6.48 -1.12
C TRP A 216 -5.91 -7.80 -1.75
N SER A 217 -6.87 -8.71 -1.95
CA SER A 217 -6.60 -10.07 -2.43
C SER A 217 -6.57 -10.17 -3.96
N GLU A 218 -6.09 -11.29 -4.49
CA GLU A 218 -6.15 -11.57 -5.94
C GLU A 218 -7.58 -11.79 -6.41
N GLU A 219 -8.44 -12.32 -5.54
CA GLU A 219 -9.87 -12.48 -5.81
C GLU A 219 -10.54 -11.11 -5.99
N MET A 220 -10.21 -10.14 -5.14
CA MET A 220 -10.69 -8.76 -5.28
C MET A 220 -10.15 -8.10 -6.55
N ARG A 221 -8.89 -8.36 -6.92
CA ARG A 221 -8.34 -7.94 -8.22
C ARG A 221 -9.20 -8.45 -9.36
N HIS A 222 -9.48 -9.75 -9.36
CA HIS A 222 -10.25 -10.40 -10.39
C HIS A 222 -11.68 -9.84 -10.49
N ASP A 223 -12.34 -9.62 -9.37
CA ASP A 223 -13.67 -9.00 -9.31
C ASP A 223 -13.69 -7.58 -9.90
N ILE A 224 -12.71 -6.75 -9.53
CA ILE A 224 -12.55 -5.39 -10.08
C ILE A 224 -12.29 -5.45 -11.59
N GLU A 225 -11.36 -6.30 -12.03
CA GLU A 225 -11.02 -6.44 -13.45
C GLU A 225 -12.22 -6.87 -14.30
N GLN A 226 -13.02 -7.83 -13.81
CA GLN A 226 -14.22 -8.28 -14.49
C GLN A 226 -15.33 -7.23 -14.49
N THR A 227 -15.55 -6.59 -13.34
CA THR A 227 -16.67 -5.65 -13.17
C THR A 227 -16.47 -4.36 -13.96
N MET A 228 -15.23 -3.88 -14.04
CA MET A 228 -14.89 -2.61 -14.69
C MET A 228 -14.27 -2.77 -16.09
N GLY A 229 -13.95 -3.99 -16.52
CA GLY A 229 -13.30 -4.24 -17.83
C GLY A 229 -11.87 -3.73 -17.94
N ILE A 230 -11.14 -3.65 -16.83
CA ILE A 230 -9.81 -3.01 -16.74
C ILE A 230 -8.72 -4.02 -16.37
N LYS A 231 -7.45 -3.57 -16.46
CA LYS A 231 -6.32 -4.21 -15.76
C LYS A 231 -6.03 -3.48 -14.46
N ALA A 232 -5.93 -4.22 -13.36
CA ALA A 232 -5.77 -3.69 -12.00
C ALA A 232 -4.34 -3.88 -11.50
N TYR A 233 -3.61 -2.79 -11.31
CA TYR A 233 -2.22 -2.77 -10.87
C TYR A 233 -2.09 -2.32 -9.43
N ASP A 234 -1.22 -2.99 -8.68
CA ASP A 234 -0.91 -2.62 -7.31
C ASP A 234 0.19 -1.54 -7.25
N ILE A 235 0.06 -0.63 -6.30
CA ILE A 235 1.07 0.39 -5.98
C ILE A 235 1.27 0.45 -4.47
N TYR A 236 2.52 0.33 -4.04
CA TYR A 236 2.88 0.37 -2.63
C TYR A 236 3.60 1.66 -2.26
N GLY A 237 3.36 2.11 -1.05
CA GLY A 237 4.08 3.21 -0.43
C GLY A 237 3.53 3.58 0.94
N LEU A 238 4.30 4.37 1.66
CA LEU A 238 4.00 4.89 2.98
C LEU A 238 4.21 6.40 2.98
N THR A 239 3.35 7.13 3.67
CA THR A 239 3.51 8.59 3.85
C THR A 239 4.90 8.95 4.34
N GLU A 240 5.44 8.13 5.24
CA GLU A 240 6.73 8.32 5.88
C GLU A 240 7.89 8.23 4.88
N LEU A 241 7.79 7.34 3.88
CA LEU A 241 8.84 7.17 2.85
C LEU A 241 8.75 8.24 1.76
N SER A 242 7.69 8.19 0.96
CA SER A 242 7.43 9.21 -0.07
C SER A 242 5.96 9.20 -0.51
N GLY A 243 5.11 8.33 0.06
CA GLY A 243 3.77 8.08 -0.42
C GLY A 243 3.74 6.94 -1.45
N PRO A 244 2.75 6.87 -2.35
CA PRO A 244 2.68 5.84 -3.37
C PRO A 244 3.87 5.89 -4.32
N GLY A 245 4.26 4.74 -4.87
CA GLY A 245 5.33 4.63 -5.85
C GLY A 245 6.68 4.18 -5.27
N VAL A 246 6.78 3.83 -3.98
CA VAL A 246 7.97 3.13 -3.46
C VAL A 246 8.17 1.82 -4.22
N ALA A 247 7.07 1.11 -4.48
CA ALA A 247 7.03 -0.02 -5.39
C ALA A 247 5.75 -0.02 -6.24
N PHE A 248 5.80 -0.65 -7.42
CA PHE A 248 4.70 -0.67 -8.38
C PHE A 248 4.67 -1.95 -9.20
N GLU A 249 3.50 -2.40 -9.59
CA GLU A 249 3.34 -3.52 -10.50
C GLU A 249 3.57 -3.12 -11.97
N CYS A 250 3.99 -4.09 -12.75
CA CYS A 250 4.06 -4.01 -14.22
C CYS A 250 2.96 -4.89 -14.85
N SER A 251 2.93 -4.94 -16.19
CA SER A 251 1.97 -5.74 -16.97
C SER A 251 1.91 -7.23 -16.60
N GLU A 252 2.93 -7.76 -15.94
CA GLU A 252 2.99 -9.18 -15.56
C GLU A 252 2.19 -9.49 -14.28
N GLN A 253 1.82 -8.49 -13.49
CA GLN A 253 1.06 -8.60 -12.23
C GLN A 253 1.64 -9.68 -11.27
N LYS A 254 2.98 -9.78 -11.20
CA LYS A 254 3.71 -10.79 -10.41
C LYS A 254 4.62 -10.15 -9.36
N GLY A 255 4.02 -9.32 -8.51
CA GLY A 255 4.70 -8.53 -7.50
C GLY A 255 5.16 -7.16 -8.00
N MET A 256 5.46 -6.29 -7.06
CA MET A 256 5.75 -4.87 -7.29
C MET A 256 7.26 -4.61 -7.36
N HIS A 257 7.72 -3.99 -8.43
CA HIS A 257 9.10 -3.53 -8.58
C HIS A 257 9.38 -2.37 -7.63
N VAL A 258 10.37 -2.54 -6.76
CA VAL A 258 10.83 -1.46 -5.87
C VAL A 258 11.68 -0.48 -6.67
N ASN A 259 11.51 0.82 -6.47
CA ASN A 259 12.35 1.85 -7.06
C ASN A 259 13.72 1.90 -6.34
N GLU A 260 14.58 0.92 -6.65
CA GLU A 260 15.83 0.63 -5.94
C GLU A 260 16.93 1.67 -6.14
N ASP A 261 16.81 2.56 -7.10
CA ASP A 261 17.65 3.74 -7.24
C ASP A 261 17.36 4.81 -6.17
N HIS A 262 16.23 4.71 -5.47
CA HIS A 262 15.79 5.60 -4.39
C HIS A 262 15.62 4.91 -3.04
N PHE A 263 15.40 3.58 -3.03
CA PHE A 263 15.11 2.83 -1.81
C PHE A 263 15.88 1.51 -1.77
N ILE A 264 16.42 1.16 -0.61
CA ILE A 264 16.92 -0.20 -0.35
C ILE A 264 15.88 -0.93 0.50
N PRO A 265 15.25 -2.00 0.00
CA PRO A 265 14.42 -2.88 0.80
C PRO A 265 15.24 -3.97 1.48
N GLU A 266 14.86 -4.33 2.71
CA GLU A 266 15.33 -5.50 3.44
C GLU A 266 14.10 -6.29 3.94
N ILE A 267 14.24 -7.60 4.05
CA ILE A 267 13.32 -8.44 4.83
C ILE A 267 14.04 -8.85 6.10
N ILE A 268 13.40 -8.69 7.23
CA ILE A 268 13.97 -9.07 8.53
C ILE A 268 13.04 -10.03 9.28
N ASP A 269 13.62 -10.82 10.14
CA ASP A 269 12.87 -11.49 11.19
C ASP A 269 12.29 -10.43 12.15
N PRO A 270 10.98 -10.39 12.38
CA PRO A 270 10.37 -9.34 13.19
C PRO A 270 10.77 -9.37 14.67
N GLU A 271 11.22 -10.51 15.20
CA GLU A 271 11.61 -10.69 16.60
C GLU A 271 13.10 -10.40 16.80
N THR A 272 13.96 -11.01 16.00
CA THR A 272 15.42 -10.88 16.14
C THR A 272 15.99 -9.65 15.43
N GLY A 273 15.33 -9.18 14.37
CA GLY A 273 15.83 -8.12 13.50
C GLY A 273 16.93 -8.58 12.53
N GLU A 274 17.20 -9.88 12.43
CA GLU A 274 18.16 -10.42 11.48
C GLU A 274 17.62 -10.29 10.04
N VAL A 275 18.51 -9.98 9.10
CA VAL A 275 18.16 -9.88 7.67
C VAL A 275 17.98 -11.28 7.11
N LEU A 276 16.84 -11.51 6.48
CA LEU A 276 16.48 -12.77 5.86
C LEU A 276 16.84 -12.77 4.36
N PRO A 277 17.13 -13.95 3.77
CA PRO A 277 17.43 -14.06 2.35
C PRO A 277 16.20 -13.79 1.48
N ASP A 278 16.45 -13.48 0.20
CA ASP A 278 15.39 -13.36 -0.81
C ASP A 278 14.49 -14.61 -0.82
N ASP A 279 13.25 -14.45 -1.26
CA ASP A 279 12.19 -15.48 -1.27
C ASP A 279 11.77 -15.99 0.14
N THR A 280 12.21 -15.33 1.22
CA THR A 280 11.78 -15.61 2.60
C THR A 280 10.76 -14.56 3.04
N GLU A 281 9.75 -14.98 3.80
CA GLU A 281 8.76 -14.09 4.38
C GLU A 281 9.27 -13.49 5.69
N GLY A 282 9.05 -12.19 5.88
CA GLY A 282 9.41 -11.46 7.09
C GLY A 282 8.91 -10.02 7.06
N GLU A 283 9.35 -9.21 8.01
CA GLU A 283 8.99 -7.80 8.08
C GLU A 283 9.80 -6.99 7.07
N LEU A 284 9.10 -6.16 6.30
CA LEU A 284 9.70 -5.26 5.31
C LEU A 284 10.30 -4.03 6.00
N VAL A 285 11.52 -3.70 5.61
CA VAL A 285 12.27 -2.53 6.07
C VAL A 285 12.73 -1.74 4.87
N PHE A 286 12.68 -0.42 4.94
CA PHE A 286 13.19 0.46 3.89
C PHE A 286 14.23 1.44 4.39
N THR A 287 15.24 1.68 3.55
CA THR A 287 16.16 2.81 3.66
C THR A 287 16.00 3.72 2.45
N SER A 288 15.67 5.01 2.67
CA SER A 288 15.69 6.02 1.61
C SER A 288 17.13 6.45 1.31
N LEU A 289 17.47 6.61 0.02
CA LEU A 289 18.83 6.86 -0.43
C LEU A 289 19.14 8.34 -0.74
N ASP A 290 18.11 9.10 -1.05
CA ASP A 290 18.26 10.47 -1.55
C ASP A 290 17.11 11.40 -1.16
N LYS A 291 16.36 11.05 -0.11
CA LYS A 291 15.35 11.93 0.46
C LYS A 291 16.02 12.96 1.38
N GLU A 292 15.87 14.24 1.05
CA GLU A 292 16.58 15.32 1.73
C GLU A 292 15.88 15.77 3.02
N ALA A 293 14.57 16.10 2.94
CA ALA A 293 13.87 16.73 4.05
C ALA A 293 13.47 15.76 5.15
N PHE A 294 13.12 14.52 4.82
CA PHE A 294 12.66 13.52 5.78
C PHE A 294 13.28 12.15 5.47
N PRO A 295 14.60 12.00 5.67
CA PRO A 295 15.33 10.77 5.37
C PRO A 295 15.00 9.67 6.38
N LEU A 296 14.77 8.44 5.90
CA LEU A 296 14.57 7.27 6.75
C LEU A 296 15.62 6.20 6.47
N LEU A 297 16.36 5.82 7.51
CA LEU A 297 17.32 4.71 7.48
C LEU A 297 16.74 3.52 8.26
N ARG A 298 16.71 2.35 7.63
CA ARG A 298 16.21 1.08 8.20
C ARG A 298 14.86 1.22 8.91
N TYR A 299 13.90 1.86 8.23
CA TYR A 299 12.56 2.07 8.77
C TYR A 299 11.74 0.77 8.71
N ARG A 300 11.33 0.28 9.86
CA ARG A 300 10.45 -0.88 10.04
C ARG A 300 9.02 -0.52 9.67
N THR A 301 8.52 -1.08 8.58
CA THR A 301 7.16 -0.77 8.07
C THR A 301 6.07 -1.49 8.82
N ARG A 302 6.40 -2.61 9.47
CA ARG A 302 5.49 -3.61 10.04
C ARG A 302 4.74 -4.43 9.00
N ASP A 303 4.92 -4.19 7.72
CA ASP A 303 4.30 -5.00 6.66
C ASP A 303 5.04 -6.33 6.51
N ILE A 304 4.28 -7.43 6.43
CA ILE A 304 4.81 -8.78 6.20
C ILE A 304 4.75 -9.08 4.72
N CYS A 305 5.89 -9.30 4.11
CA CYS A 305 6.01 -9.69 2.72
C CYS A 305 7.31 -10.46 2.45
N SER A 306 7.65 -10.69 1.19
CA SER A 306 8.92 -11.24 0.73
C SER A 306 9.47 -10.46 -0.45
N LEU A 307 10.77 -10.57 -0.68
CA LEU A 307 11.46 -9.97 -1.83
C LEU A 307 11.96 -11.06 -2.77
N THR A 308 11.98 -10.80 -4.07
CA THR A 308 12.51 -11.74 -5.06
C THR A 308 13.32 -11.05 -6.15
N ARG A 309 14.49 -11.60 -6.47
CA ARG A 309 15.34 -11.20 -7.61
C ARG A 309 15.07 -12.00 -8.87
N LYS A 310 14.10 -12.90 -8.87
CA LYS A 310 13.74 -13.69 -10.06
C LYS A 310 13.41 -12.75 -11.23
N LYS A 311 13.93 -13.08 -12.40
CA LYS A 311 13.77 -12.26 -13.62
C LYS A 311 12.31 -12.05 -13.96
N CYS A 312 11.94 -10.81 -14.25
CA CYS A 312 10.60 -10.48 -14.73
C CYS A 312 10.60 -10.36 -16.26
N SER A 313 9.58 -10.94 -16.91
CA SER A 313 9.39 -10.88 -18.37
C SER A 313 9.13 -9.45 -18.87
N CYS A 314 8.73 -8.54 -17.99
CA CYS A 314 8.61 -7.13 -18.34
C CYS A 314 9.95 -6.48 -18.72
N GLY A 315 11.10 -7.08 -18.34
CA GLY A 315 12.45 -6.60 -18.64
C GLY A 315 13.06 -5.67 -17.60
N ARG A 316 12.31 -5.26 -16.55
CA ARG A 316 12.86 -4.53 -15.41
C ARG A 316 13.79 -5.44 -14.60
N THR A 317 14.86 -4.85 -14.09
CA THR A 317 15.87 -5.55 -13.28
C THR A 317 15.70 -5.31 -11.78
N LEU A 318 14.80 -4.41 -11.41
CA LEU A 318 14.50 -4.05 -10.03
C LEU A 318 13.94 -5.25 -9.25
N ILE A 319 14.32 -5.37 -7.97
CA ILE A 319 13.76 -6.37 -7.06
C ILE A 319 12.25 -6.22 -6.97
N ARG A 320 11.55 -7.34 -6.82
CA ARG A 320 10.10 -7.29 -6.63
C ARG A 320 9.74 -7.69 -5.20
N MET A 321 8.87 -6.91 -4.59
CA MET A 321 8.20 -7.28 -3.36
C MET A 321 6.87 -7.99 -3.68
N ALA A 322 6.53 -8.97 -2.87
CA ALA A 322 5.19 -9.57 -2.88
C ALA A 322 4.15 -8.56 -2.35
N LYS A 323 2.87 -8.82 -2.57
CA LYS A 323 1.82 -8.10 -1.84
C LYS A 323 2.03 -8.30 -0.34
N PRO A 324 1.93 -7.23 0.47
CA PRO A 324 1.88 -7.40 1.91
C PRO A 324 0.69 -8.26 2.32
N LYS A 325 0.95 -9.33 3.07
CA LYS A 325 -0.11 -10.22 3.59
C LYS A 325 -0.92 -9.57 4.71
N GLY A 326 -0.34 -8.57 5.34
CA GLY A 326 -0.88 -7.82 6.46
C GLY A 326 0.25 -7.12 7.19
N ARG A 327 -0.08 -6.49 8.30
CA ARG A 327 0.89 -5.81 9.17
C ARG A 327 0.99 -6.54 10.49
N THR A 328 2.16 -6.54 11.09
CA THR A 328 2.33 -7.10 12.45
C THR A 328 1.52 -6.36 13.51
N ASP A 329 1.20 -5.06 13.28
CA ASP A 329 0.38 -4.24 14.18
C ASP A 329 -1.13 -4.22 13.81
N ASP A 330 -1.52 -4.71 12.62
CA ASP A 330 -2.93 -4.95 12.23
C ASP A 330 -3.31 -6.46 12.35
N MET A 331 -2.36 -7.29 12.70
CA MET A 331 -2.56 -8.70 12.97
C MET A 331 -3.37 -8.89 14.24
N LEU A 332 -4.48 -9.58 14.12
CA LEU A 332 -5.33 -9.90 15.24
C LEU A 332 -4.82 -11.19 15.90
N ILE A 333 -4.43 -11.14 17.15
CA ILE A 333 -4.15 -12.35 17.93
C ILE A 333 -5.47 -12.78 18.58
N ILE A 334 -6.03 -13.88 18.08
CA ILE A 334 -7.31 -14.42 18.57
C ILE A 334 -7.08 -15.81 19.13
N ARG A 335 -7.21 -15.99 20.42
CA ARG A 335 -6.98 -17.28 21.11
C ARG A 335 -5.60 -17.88 20.78
N GLY A 336 -4.55 -17.03 20.69
CA GLY A 336 -3.19 -17.44 20.39
C GLY A 336 -2.90 -17.71 18.90
N VAL A 337 -3.85 -17.42 18.01
CA VAL A 337 -3.67 -17.58 16.56
C VAL A 337 -3.60 -16.21 15.90
N ASN A 338 -2.65 -16.06 14.99
CA ASN A 338 -2.47 -14.85 14.16
C ASN A 338 -3.51 -14.86 13.03
N VAL A 339 -4.39 -13.87 13.02
CA VAL A 339 -5.45 -13.70 12.02
C VAL A 339 -5.25 -12.40 11.27
N PHE A 340 -5.19 -12.48 9.95
CA PHE A 340 -5.12 -11.31 9.07
C PHE A 340 -6.48 -11.08 8.38
N PRO A 341 -6.98 -9.82 8.32
CA PRO A 341 -8.22 -9.51 7.61
C PRO A 341 -8.28 -10.02 6.17
N SER A 342 -7.14 -10.03 5.46
CA SER A 342 -7.02 -10.53 4.08
C SER A 342 -7.35 -12.03 3.94
N GLN A 343 -7.08 -12.85 4.97
CA GLN A 343 -7.44 -14.27 4.97
C GLN A 343 -8.97 -14.45 5.01
N ILE A 344 -9.65 -13.61 5.80
CA ILE A 344 -11.11 -13.60 5.88
C ILE A 344 -11.70 -13.17 4.54
N GLU A 345 -11.20 -12.08 3.96
CA GLU A 345 -11.63 -11.56 2.66
C GLU A 345 -11.53 -12.63 1.56
N THR A 346 -10.42 -13.33 1.47
CA THR A 346 -10.22 -14.44 0.52
C THR A 346 -11.32 -15.49 0.64
N VAL A 347 -11.68 -15.89 1.87
CA VAL A 347 -12.76 -16.90 2.07
C VAL A 347 -14.12 -16.36 1.61
N LEU A 348 -14.43 -15.09 1.88
CA LEU A 348 -15.69 -14.47 1.49
C LEU A 348 -15.83 -14.42 -0.04
N LEU A 349 -14.83 -13.90 -0.72
CA LEU A 349 -14.82 -13.74 -2.18
C LEU A 349 -14.90 -15.11 -2.89
N ASN A 350 -14.15 -16.12 -2.42
CA ASN A 350 -14.20 -17.49 -2.94
C ASN A 350 -15.57 -18.17 -2.73
N ASN A 351 -16.42 -17.65 -1.86
CA ASN A 351 -17.79 -18.11 -1.66
C ASN A 351 -18.83 -17.22 -2.33
N GLY A 352 -18.41 -16.29 -3.20
CA GLY A 352 -19.27 -15.43 -4.02
C GLY A 352 -19.85 -14.21 -3.28
N TYR A 353 -19.30 -13.86 -2.11
CA TYR A 353 -19.66 -12.61 -1.43
C TYR A 353 -18.81 -11.46 -1.95
N ALA A 354 -19.34 -10.25 -1.94
CA ALA A 354 -18.56 -9.05 -2.17
C ALA A 354 -17.63 -8.73 -0.97
N ALA A 355 -16.63 -7.88 -1.18
CA ALA A 355 -15.71 -7.45 -0.13
C ALA A 355 -16.34 -6.46 0.88
N ASN A 356 -17.62 -6.65 1.20
CA ASN A 356 -18.40 -5.84 2.13
C ASN A 356 -18.59 -6.62 3.43
N TYR A 357 -17.63 -6.47 4.36
CA TYR A 357 -17.61 -7.19 5.61
C TYR A 357 -17.00 -6.36 6.74
N GLN A 358 -17.28 -6.75 7.99
CA GLN A 358 -16.64 -6.24 9.19
C GLN A 358 -16.21 -7.39 10.09
N ILE A 359 -15.05 -7.25 10.70
CA ILE A 359 -14.49 -8.17 11.68
C ILE A 359 -14.66 -7.53 13.05
N ILE A 360 -15.47 -8.15 13.90
CA ILE A 360 -15.73 -7.67 15.25
C ILE A 360 -15.00 -8.60 16.21
N VAL A 361 -14.01 -8.05 16.90
CA VAL A 361 -13.27 -8.76 17.93
C VAL A 361 -13.76 -8.32 19.30
N GLY A 362 -14.04 -9.27 20.14
CA GLY A 362 -14.49 -9.03 21.51
C GLY A 362 -13.86 -10.00 22.50
N ARG A 363 -14.26 -9.92 23.76
CA ARG A 363 -13.85 -10.84 24.82
C ARG A 363 -15.01 -11.18 25.70
N VAL A 364 -15.27 -12.48 25.86
CA VAL A 364 -16.32 -13.00 26.74
C VAL A 364 -15.70 -14.06 27.65
N ASN A 365 -15.91 -13.95 28.96
CA ASN A 365 -15.34 -14.87 29.96
C ASN A 365 -13.83 -15.14 29.76
N ASN A 366 -13.05 -14.07 29.56
CA ASN A 366 -11.60 -14.11 29.30
C ASN A 366 -11.18 -14.84 28.01
N THR A 367 -12.13 -15.14 27.14
CA THR A 367 -11.85 -15.77 25.85
C THR A 367 -12.16 -14.79 24.71
N ASP A 368 -11.21 -14.63 23.77
CA ASP A 368 -11.41 -13.77 22.61
C ASP A 368 -12.49 -14.35 21.68
N THR A 369 -13.37 -13.48 21.22
CA THR A 369 -14.41 -13.80 20.22
C THR A 369 -14.07 -13.15 18.89
N LEU A 370 -14.37 -13.85 17.82
CA LEU A 370 -14.24 -13.38 16.44
C LEU A 370 -15.60 -13.54 15.77
N ASP A 371 -16.25 -12.42 15.41
CA ASP A 371 -17.49 -12.36 14.67
C ASP A 371 -17.24 -11.65 13.33
N VAL A 372 -17.61 -12.28 12.23
CA VAL A 372 -17.46 -11.73 10.90
C VAL A 372 -18.85 -11.41 10.36
N HIS A 373 -19.16 -10.12 10.26
CA HIS A 373 -20.37 -9.63 9.64
C HIS A 373 -20.15 -9.55 8.13
N VAL A 374 -20.99 -10.29 7.38
CA VAL A 374 -20.85 -10.43 5.93
C VAL A 374 -22.11 -9.96 5.26
N GLU A 375 -22.01 -9.00 4.38
CA GLU A 375 -23.14 -8.50 3.61
C GLU A 375 -23.50 -9.50 2.51
N MET A 376 -24.76 -9.89 2.47
CA MET A 376 -25.31 -10.70 1.37
C MET A 376 -25.45 -9.86 0.11
N THR A 377 -25.22 -10.46 -1.06
CA THR A 377 -25.58 -9.81 -2.33
C THR A 377 -27.11 -9.80 -2.49
N PRO A 378 -27.69 -8.92 -3.33
CA PRO A 378 -29.13 -8.93 -3.57
C PRO A 378 -29.66 -10.28 -4.01
N GLU A 379 -28.89 -11.05 -4.79
CA GLU A 379 -29.25 -12.38 -5.29
C GLU A 379 -29.20 -13.46 -4.19
N MET A 380 -28.40 -13.23 -3.15
CA MET A 380 -28.30 -14.14 -2.00
C MET A 380 -29.34 -13.85 -0.93
N PHE A 381 -29.92 -12.65 -0.94
CA PHE A 381 -30.88 -12.23 0.06
C PHE A 381 -32.25 -12.92 -0.19
N THR A 382 -32.65 -13.75 0.74
CA THR A 382 -33.86 -14.59 0.66
C THR A 382 -34.52 -14.66 2.01
N ASP A 383 -35.83 -14.90 2.03
CA ASP A 383 -36.60 -15.18 3.24
C ASP A 383 -36.51 -16.68 3.67
N ASN A 384 -35.80 -17.50 2.89
CA ASN A 384 -35.59 -18.90 3.19
C ASN A 384 -34.52 -19.10 4.25
N LEU A 385 -34.90 -19.29 5.50
CA LEU A 385 -34.00 -19.50 6.62
C LEU A 385 -33.01 -20.65 6.41
N GLY A 386 -33.49 -21.76 5.77
CA GLY A 386 -32.63 -22.92 5.50
C GLY A 386 -31.45 -22.61 4.54
N GLU A 387 -31.69 -21.77 3.54
CA GLU A 387 -30.64 -21.33 2.63
C GLU A 387 -29.64 -20.40 3.34
N ILE A 388 -30.13 -19.47 4.16
CA ILE A 388 -29.28 -18.56 4.94
C ILE A 388 -28.37 -19.36 5.90
N GLU A 389 -28.94 -20.33 6.62
CA GLU A 389 -28.17 -21.20 7.51
C GLU A 389 -27.14 -22.06 6.77
N ALA A 390 -27.49 -22.60 5.61
CA ALA A 390 -26.56 -23.39 4.78
C ALA A 390 -25.35 -22.53 4.32
N ARG A 391 -25.61 -21.31 3.86
CA ARG A 391 -24.59 -20.33 3.47
C ARG A 391 -23.70 -19.96 4.65
N GLN A 392 -24.29 -19.66 5.80
CA GLN A 392 -23.56 -19.33 7.03
C GLN A 392 -22.65 -20.49 7.47
N LYS A 393 -23.16 -21.73 7.48
CA LYS A 393 -22.37 -22.95 7.80
C LYS A 393 -21.18 -23.12 6.86
N LYS A 394 -21.39 -22.87 5.56
CA LYS A 394 -20.32 -22.95 4.55
C LYS A 394 -19.20 -21.94 4.82
N LEU A 395 -19.56 -20.69 5.14
CA LEU A 395 -18.58 -19.65 5.50
C LEU A 395 -17.84 -19.98 6.80
N VAL A 396 -18.55 -20.43 7.83
CA VAL A 396 -17.93 -20.85 9.10
C VAL A 396 -16.91 -21.95 8.88
N ALA A 397 -17.24 -22.95 8.06
CA ALA A 397 -16.31 -24.03 7.71
C ALA A 397 -15.09 -23.53 6.92
N GLY A 398 -15.31 -22.65 5.94
CA GLY A 398 -14.24 -22.03 5.15
C GLY A 398 -13.29 -21.20 6.01
N LEU A 399 -13.83 -20.36 6.89
CA LEU A 399 -13.04 -19.56 7.83
C LEU A 399 -12.28 -20.44 8.81
N GLN A 400 -12.89 -21.50 9.35
CA GLN A 400 -12.21 -22.43 10.25
C GLN A 400 -11.06 -23.14 9.54
N SER A 401 -11.25 -23.54 8.29
CA SER A 401 -10.18 -24.17 7.47
C SER A 401 -9.03 -23.22 7.21
N MET A 402 -9.32 -21.95 6.92
CA MET A 402 -8.30 -20.93 6.60
C MET A 402 -7.56 -20.44 7.84
N LEU A 403 -8.27 -20.18 8.94
CA LEU A 403 -7.73 -19.54 10.14
C LEU A 403 -7.27 -20.51 11.21
N GLY A 404 -7.70 -21.78 11.15
CA GLY A 404 -7.46 -22.78 12.20
C GLY A 404 -8.30 -22.58 13.47
N ILE A 405 -9.15 -21.54 13.52
CA ILE A 405 -10.05 -21.24 14.64
C ILE A 405 -11.49 -21.03 14.18
N LYS A 406 -12.43 -21.27 15.09
CA LYS A 406 -13.85 -20.96 14.83
C LYS A 406 -14.08 -19.45 14.88
N ALA A 407 -14.69 -18.92 13.83
CA ALA A 407 -15.29 -17.59 13.80
C ALA A 407 -16.81 -17.73 13.80
N LYS A 408 -17.51 -16.80 14.48
CA LYS A 408 -18.93 -16.60 14.25
C LYS A 408 -19.10 -15.84 12.95
N VAL A 409 -20.12 -16.17 12.16
CA VAL A 409 -20.48 -15.44 10.95
C VAL A 409 -21.89 -14.92 11.12
N THR A 410 -22.06 -13.63 10.88
CA THR A 410 -23.38 -12.98 10.89
C THR A 410 -23.65 -12.45 9.48
N LEU A 411 -24.58 -13.07 8.78
CA LEU A 411 -25.03 -12.59 7.48
C LEU A 411 -25.96 -11.40 7.68
N VAL A 412 -25.68 -10.28 7.02
CA VAL A 412 -26.45 -9.04 7.13
C VAL A 412 -27.07 -8.67 5.78
N ALA A 413 -28.11 -7.83 5.81
CA ALA A 413 -28.85 -7.44 4.61
C ALA A 413 -27.94 -6.65 3.62
N PRO A 414 -28.25 -6.68 2.32
CA PRO A 414 -27.59 -5.85 1.33
C PRO A 414 -27.56 -4.38 1.72
N LYS A 415 -26.42 -3.70 1.49
CA LYS A 415 -26.20 -2.28 1.79
C LYS A 415 -26.28 -1.89 3.28
N SER A 416 -26.20 -2.84 4.19
CA SER A 416 -26.22 -2.58 5.64
C SER A 416 -24.83 -2.20 6.20
N ILE A 417 -23.74 -2.54 5.50
CA ILE A 417 -22.40 -2.14 5.86
C ILE A 417 -22.05 -0.84 5.12
N GLN A 418 -21.65 0.17 5.88
CA GLN A 418 -21.31 1.48 5.31
C GLN A 418 -20.15 1.36 4.31
N ARG A 419 -20.34 1.90 3.11
CA ARG A 419 -19.29 1.98 2.10
C ARG A 419 -18.26 3.02 2.47
N SER A 420 -17.00 2.73 2.20
CA SER A 420 -15.91 3.69 2.38
C SER A 420 -15.54 4.30 1.03
N GLU A 421 -15.50 5.64 0.99
CA GLU A 421 -15.00 6.40 -0.15
C GLU A 421 -13.47 6.55 -0.15
N GLY A 422 -12.82 5.89 0.80
CA GLY A 422 -11.38 5.84 0.98
C GLY A 422 -10.95 4.47 1.50
N LYS A 423 -10.08 4.43 2.50
CA LYS A 423 -9.64 3.17 3.13
C LYS A 423 -10.79 2.55 3.94
N ALA A 424 -11.10 1.28 3.65
CA ALA A 424 -12.14 0.55 4.37
C ALA A 424 -11.76 0.27 5.84
N VAL A 425 -12.68 0.50 6.76
CA VAL A 425 -12.55 0.09 8.16
C VAL A 425 -13.10 -1.31 8.32
N ARG A 426 -12.21 -2.31 8.28
CA ARG A 426 -12.58 -3.73 8.33
C ARG A 426 -12.67 -4.28 9.74
N VAL A 427 -11.92 -3.74 10.70
CA VAL A 427 -11.78 -4.29 12.04
C VAL A 427 -12.35 -3.34 13.08
N ILE A 428 -13.19 -3.88 13.96
CA ILE A 428 -13.70 -3.25 15.18
C ILE A 428 -13.24 -4.11 16.34
N ASP A 429 -12.19 -3.69 17.03
CA ASP A 429 -11.68 -4.39 18.21
C ASP A 429 -12.27 -3.76 19.48
N ASN A 430 -13.20 -4.47 20.12
CA ASN A 430 -13.90 -4.07 21.33
C ASN A 430 -13.21 -4.59 22.60
N ARG A 431 -12.05 -5.24 22.47
CA ARG A 431 -11.32 -5.69 23.66
C ARG A 431 -10.74 -4.47 24.37
N LYS A 432 -11.02 -4.34 25.67
CA LYS A 432 -10.30 -3.41 26.52
C LYS A 432 -8.93 -4.02 26.79
N ILE A 433 -7.90 -3.48 26.17
CA ILE A 433 -6.49 -3.81 26.39
C ILE A 433 -5.92 -2.81 27.36
#